data_23d87e6b7f2f84dd2caef70b36905d6a
#
_entry.id   23d87e6b7f2f84dd2caef70b36905d6a
#
_cell.length_a   1.000
_cell.length_b   1.000
_cell.length_c   1.000
_cell.angle_alpha   90.00
_cell.angle_beta   90.00
_cell.angle_gamma   90.00
#
_symmetry.space_group_name_H-M   'P 1'
#
loop_
_entity.id
_entity.type
_entity.pdbx_description
1 polymer ?
#
loop_
_entity_poly.entity_id
_entity_poly.type
_entity_poly.pdbx_seq_one_letter_code
_entity_poly.pdbx_strand_id
1 'polypeptide(L)'
;RIDMIFGRKAKQAEYIVDVHCHILPGIDDGSRSIEETLKMLRIAADEGITHVIATPHYKLEHNNATPGQVDELIDAVQAEASKNNIPIVIYQGNEVLFFNEFDEYLENKSFCRMNYGDYVLTEFLPTDRFSYIRNAVDDVLSTGCVPIVAHVERYECMASNIENVRTIRNMGADIQINASSVTGGGGKNVKKFVHSLLKEQLVDYIGTDAHRCEGSRVPNIRECSNILYKKYDEKYVDSILYGNAMDRIIQ
;
A
#
# COMPACT_ATOMS: atom_id res chain seq x y z
N ARG A 1 -45.64 -20.57 7.25
CA ARG A 1 -44.69 -19.49 7.61
C ARG A 1 -43.42 -19.76 6.82
N ILE A 2 -43.20 -18.99 5.79
CA ILE A 2 -41.97 -19.00 4.98
C ILE A 2 -41.10 -17.90 5.60
N ASP A 3 -40.06 -18.28 6.32
CA ASP A 3 -39.04 -17.36 6.80
C ASP A 3 -38.23 -16.88 5.59
N MET A 4 -38.51 -15.65 5.15
CA MET A 4 -37.66 -14.97 4.18
C MET A 4 -36.31 -14.67 4.85
N ILE A 5 -35.31 -15.45 4.49
CA ILE A 5 -33.90 -15.16 4.79
C ILE A 5 -33.53 -13.96 3.91
N PHE A 6 -33.69 -12.74 4.47
CA PHE A 6 -33.08 -11.55 3.88
C PHE A 6 -31.57 -11.73 3.95
N GLY A 7 -30.96 -12.09 2.83
CA GLY A 7 -29.52 -12.03 2.68
C GLY A 7 -29.07 -10.58 2.95
N ARG A 8 -28.33 -10.35 4.06
CA ARG A 8 -27.65 -9.08 4.29
C ARG A 8 -26.83 -8.80 3.02
N LYS A 9 -27.11 -7.70 2.31
CA LYS A 9 -26.20 -7.19 1.30
C LYS A 9 -24.83 -7.07 2.00
N ALA A 10 -23.80 -7.66 1.41
CA ALA A 10 -22.46 -7.49 1.92
C ALA A 10 -22.18 -5.99 1.98
N LYS A 11 -21.68 -5.50 3.12
CA LYS A 11 -21.25 -4.10 3.28
C LYS A 11 -20.17 -3.87 2.22
N GLN A 12 -20.23 -2.73 1.56
CA GLN A 12 -19.14 -2.22 0.74
C GLN A 12 -18.52 -1.04 1.48
N ALA A 13 -17.19 -0.91 1.38
CA ALA A 13 -16.51 0.27 1.89
C ALA A 13 -17.06 1.52 1.20
N GLU A 14 -17.37 2.54 1.98
CA GLU A 14 -17.78 3.84 1.44
C GLU A 14 -16.57 4.58 0.85
N TYR A 15 -15.41 4.39 1.45
CA TYR A 15 -14.12 4.93 1.02
C TYR A 15 -13.09 3.82 1.04
N ILE A 16 -12.14 3.86 0.12
CA ILE A 16 -10.95 3.00 0.12
C ILE A 16 -9.74 3.90 -0.16
N VAL A 17 -8.70 3.76 0.66
CA VAL A 17 -7.39 4.38 0.43
C VAL A 17 -6.43 3.31 -0.07
N ASP A 18 -5.95 3.45 -1.31
CA ASP A 18 -4.85 2.64 -1.82
C ASP A 18 -3.53 3.26 -1.37
N VAL A 19 -2.88 2.65 -0.40
CA VAL A 19 -1.65 3.19 0.21
C VAL A 19 -0.38 2.82 -0.56
N HIS A 20 -0.49 2.03 -1.63
CA HIS A 20 0.65 1.54 -2.40
C HIS A 20 0.29 1.37 -3.87
N CYS A 21 0.69 2.32 -4.72
CA CYS A 21 0.34 2.34 -6.14
C CYS A 21 1.35 3.14 -6.97
N HIS A 22 1.77 2.60 -8.13
CA HIS A 22 2.75 3.19 -9.04
C HIS A 22 2.07 3.86 -10.23
N ILE A 23 1.27 4.90 -9.93
CA ILE A 23 0.44 5.59 -10.94
C ILE A 23 1.13 6.78 -11.62
N LEU A 24 2.27 7.26 -11.11
CA LEU A 24 2.92 8.44 -11.68
C LEU A 24 3.61 8.10 -13.00
N PRO A 25 3.39 8.90 -14.07
CA PRO A 25 3.82 8.50 -15.40
C PRO A 25 5.33 8.66 -15.59
N GLY A 26 6.00 7.57 -16.03
CA GLY A 26 7.36 7.61 -16.58
C GLY A 26 8.50 7.80 -15.58
N ILE A 27 8.27 7.63 -14.27
CA ILE A 27 9.33 7.84 -13.26
C ILE A 27 9.85 6.55 -12.62
N ASP A 28 9.14 5.44 -12.81
CA ASP A 28 9.55 4.10 -12.37
C ASP A 28 9.04 3.04 -13.36
N ASP A 29 8.93 1.78 -12.92
CA ASP A 29 8.35 0.69 -13.70
C ASP A 29 6.81 0.64 -13.64
N GLY A 30 6.16 1.64 -13.05
CA GLY A 30 4.72 1.84 -13.02
C GLY A 30 4.16 2.39 -14.34
N SER A 31 3.19 3.30 -14.26
CA SER A 31 2.55 3.93 -15.43
C SER A 31 3.58 4.56 -16.36
N ARG A 32 3.39 4.38 -17.69
CA ARG A 32 4.32 4.87 -18.72
C ARG A 32 3.94 6.23 -19.27
N SER A 33 2.68 6.63 -19.14
CA SER A 33 2.15 7.88 -19.69
C SER A 33 0.94 8.36 -18.91
N ILE A 34 0.58 9.63 -19.11
CA ILE A 34 -0.61 10.21 -18.48
C ILE A 34 -1.88 9.47 -18.90
N GLU A 35 -1.95 8.97 -20.14
CA GLU A 35 -3.09 8.21 -20.64
C GLU A 35 -3.21 6.86 -19.92
N GLU A 36 -2.10 6.18 -19.63
CA GLU A 36 -2.08 4.95 -18.84
C GLU A 36 -2.47 5.23 -17.40
N THR A 37 -1.93 6.29 -16.79
CA THR A 37 -2.31 6.76 -15.45
C THR A 37 -3.82 7.01 -15.35
N LEU A 38 -4.42 7.73 -16.29
CA LEU A 38 -5.86 8.00 -16.27
C LEU A 38 -6.69 6.72 -16.41
N LYS A 39 -6.24 5.74 -17.18
CA LYS A 39 -6.89 4.42 -17.25
C LYS A 39 -6.78 3.69 -15.91
N MET A 40 -5.61 3.69 -15.27
CA MET A 40 -5.43 3.10 -13.94
C MET A 40 -6.36 3.77 -12.92
N LEU A 41 -6.43 5.10 -12.91
CA LEU A 41 -7.31 5.84 -11.99
C LEU A 41 -8.80 5.58 -12.25
N ARG A 42 -9.23 5.36 -13.49
CA ARG A 42 -10.61 4.94 -13.80
C ARG A 42 -10.91 3.57 -13.22
N ILE A 43 -10.01 2.61 -13.43
CA ILE A 43 -10.15 1.27 -12.83
C ILE A 43 -10.22 1.38 -11.32
N ALA A 44 -9.33 2.15 -10.70
CA ALA A 44 -9.32 2.38 -9.25
C ALA A 44 -10.66 2.96 -8.76
N ALA A 45 -11.18 3.99 -9.42
CA ALA A 45 -12.49 4.59 -9.10
C ALA A 45 -13.63 3.58 -9.25
N ASP A 46 -13.64 2.81 -10.34
CA ASP A 46 -14.62 1.77 -10.60
C ASP A 46 -14.54 0.66 -9.54
N GLU A 47 -13.37 0.38 -8.98
CA GLU A 47 -13.13 -0.58 -7.90
C GLU A 47 -13.53 -0.02 -6.51
N GLY A 48 -13.84 1.27 -6.40
CA GLY A 48 -14.26 1.92 -5.16
C GLY A 48 -13.13 2.64 -4.41
N ILE A 49 -11.94 2.76 -5.00
CA ILE A 49 -10.85 3.55 -4.46
C ILE A 49 -11.19 5.04 -4.61
N THR A 50 -11.08 5.78 -3.53
CA THR A 50 -11.35 7.23 -3.48
C THR A 50 -10.08 8.06 -3.28
N HIS A 51 -9.07 7.46 -2.68
CA HIS A 51 -7.79 8.09 -2.38
C HIS A 51 -6.65 7.16 -2.77
N VAL A 52 -5.61 7.69 -3.38
CA VAL A 52 -4.40 6.95 -3.76
C VAL A 52 -3.17 7.68 -3.22
N ILE A 53 -2.30 6.95 -2.55
CA ILE A 53 -0.97 7.44 -2.26
C ILE A 53 -0.06 6.91 -3.36
N ALA A 54 0.43 7.80 -4.20
CA ALA A 54 1.37 7.46 -5.25
C ALA A 54 2.74 7.18 -4.62
N THR A 55 3.24 5.96 -4.80
CA THR A 55 4.46 5.46 -4.16
C THR A 55 5.47 4.97 -5.19
N PRO A 56 5.99 5.85 -6.08
CA PRO A 56 7.02 5.43 -7.02
C PRO A 56 8.22 4.88 -6.25
N HIS A 57 8.92 3.92 -6.87
CA HIS A 57 10.13 3.36 -6.28
C HIS A 57 11.19 4.42 -5.99
N TYR A 58 11.85 4.26 -4.85
CA TYR A 58 13.11 4.92 -4.53
C TYR A 58 14.17 3.85 -4.22
N LYS A 59 15.24 3.81 -5.00
CA LYS A 59 16.33 2.85 -4.87
C LYS A 59 17.66 3.60 -4.89
N LEU A 60 18.53 3.34 -3.90
CA LEU A 60 19.84 3.95 -3.84
C LEU A 60 20.60 3.78 -5.19
N GLU A 61 21.33 4.81 -5.61
CA GLU A 61 22.11 4.83 -6.86
C GLU A 61 21.28 4.65 -8.17
N HIS A 62 19.96 4.78 -8.10
CA HIS A 62 19.11 4.80 -9.29
C HIS A 62 18.74 6.24 -9.67
N ASN A 63 18.23 6.40 -10.88
CA ASN A 63 17.71 7.69 -11.35
C ASN A 63 16.29 7.91 -10.78
N ASN A 64 16.22 8.20 -9.47
CA ASN A 64 14.95 8.45 -8.80
C ASN A 64 14.41 9.85 -9.11
N ALA A 65 13.09 9.99 -9.17
CA ALA A 65 12.47 11.30 -9.18
C ALA A 65 12.71 12.01 -7.82
N THR A 66 13.00 13.30 -7.86
CA THR A 66 13.09 14.10 -6.65
C THR A 66 11.70 14.35 -6.06
N PRO A 67 11.56 14.66 -4.76
CA PRO A 67 10.26 15.03 -4.18
C PRO A 67 9.54 16.14 -4.93
N GLY A 68 10.26 17.17 -5.40
CA GLY A 68 9.67 18.23 -6.22
C GLY A 68 9.11 17.73 -7.56
N GLN A 69 9.79 16.78 -8.22
CA GLN A 69 9.27 16.16 -9.45
C GLN A 69 8.06 15.27 -9.17
N VAL A 70 8.03 14.58 -8.03
CA VAL A 70 6.86 13.80 -7.60
C VAL A 70 5.66 14.73 -7.39
N ASP A 71 5.84 15.85 -6.69
CA ASP A 71 4.78 16.83 -6.45
C ASP A 71 4.25 17.44 -7.77
N GLU A 72 5.13 17.85 -8.67
CA GLU A 72 4.74 18.38 -9.99
C GLU A 72 3.93 17.36 -10.81
N LEU A 73 4.31 16.08 -10.76
CA LEU A 73 3.58 15.01 -11.44
C LEU A 73 2.22 14.74 -10.80
N ILE A 74 2.12 14.76 -9.47
CA ILE A 74 0.85 14.61 -8.75
C ILE A 74 -0.10 15.74 -9.14
N ASP A 75 0.35 16.99 -9.14
CA ASP A 75 -0.46 18.15 -9.54
C ASP A 75 -0.97 17.99 -10.98
N ALA A 76 -0.09 17.59 -11.91
CA ALA A 76 -0.45 17.38 -13.30
C ALA A 76 -1.47 16.23 -13.46
N VAL A 77 -1.25 15.10 -12.79
CA VAL A 77 -2.15 13.92 -12.82
C VAL A 77 -3.50 14.28 -12.18
N GLN A 78 -3.50 14.99 -11.03
CA GLN A 78 -4.73 15.41 -10.36
C GLN A 78 -5.56 16.36 -11.24
N ALA A 79 -4.91 17.31 -11.92
CA ALA A 79 -5.57 18.21 -12.86
C ALA A 79 -6.22 17.45 -14.03
N GLU A 80 -5.52 16.49 -14.62
CA GLU A 80 -6.03 15.66 -15.71
C GLU A 80 -7.14 14.71 -15.22
N ALA A 81 -7.01 14.12 -14.05
CA ALA A 81 -8.06 13.29 -13.44
C ALA A 81 -9.36 14.10 -13.25
N SER A 82 -9.25 15.34 -12.73
CA SER A 82 -10.38 16.24 -12.55
C SER A 82 -11.06 16.62 -13.86
N LYS A 83 -10.31 16.96 -14.90
CA LYS A 83 -10.84 17.23 -16.26
C LYS A 83 -11.59 16.03 -16.85
N ASN A 84 -11.17 14.83 -16.48
CA ASN A 84 -11.77 13.58 -16.93
C ASN A 84 -12.88 13.05 -16.01
N ASN A 85 -13.31 13.83 -15.00
CA ASN A 85 -14.31 13.46 -14.01
C ASN A 85 -13.99 12.14 -13.27
N ILE A 86 -12.71 11.94 -12.93
CA ILE A 86 -12.26 10.80 -12.11
C ILE A 86 -12.19 11.27 -10.65
N PRO A 87 -13.07 10.76 -9.75
CA PRO A 87 -13.23 11.28 -8.39
C PRO A 87 -12.21 10.64 -7.43
N ILE A 88 -10.92 10.76 -7.72
CA ILE A 88 -9.81 10.25 -6.88
C ILE A 88 -8.95 11.42 -6.42
N VAL A 89 -8.59 11.43 -5.15
CA VAL A 89 -7.60 12.34 -4.58
C VAL A 89 -6.26 11.62 -4.50
N ILE A 90 -5.18 12.28 -4.93
CA ILE A 90 -3.85 11.70 -5.02
C ILE A 90 -2.92 12.39 -4.02
N TYR A 91 -2.15 11.60 -3.30
CA TYR A 91 -1.17 12.03 -2.32
C TYR A 91 0.21 11.50 -2.68
N GLN A 92 1.25 12.18 -2.19
CA GLN A 92 2.62 11.75 -2.42
C GLN A 92 3.08 10.67 -1.43
N GLY A 93 4.05 9.88 -1.87
CA GLY A 93 4.85 8.94 -1.11
C GLY A 93 5.99 8.42 -1.96
N ASN A 94 6.79 7.54 -1.42
CA ASN A 94 7.70 6.65 -2.15
C ASN A 94 7.64 5.26 -1.54
N GLU A 95 7.83 4.23 -2.37
CA GLU A 95 8.24 2.91 -1.92
C GLU A 95 9.76 2.88 -1.88
N VAL A 96 10.33 2.96 -0.66
CA VAL A 96 11.77 3.05 -0.46
C VAL A 96 12.35 1.67 -0.22
N LEU A 97 13.17 1.15 -1.15
CA LEU A 97 13.99 -0.02 -0.89
C LEU A 97 15.04 0.34 0.15
N PHE A 98 14.93 -0.24 1.35
CA PHE A 98 15.78 0.11 2.49
C PHE A 98 17.28 -0.08 2.21
N PHE A 99 18.07 0.86 2.70
CA PHE A 99 19.54 0.88 2.60
C PHE A 99 20.15 1.49 3.88
N ASN A 100 21.43 1.22 4.14
CA ASN A 100 22.04 1.55 5.43
C ASN A 100 22.14 3.06 5.72
N GLU A 101 22.24 3.91 4.70
CA GLU A 101 22.34 5.37 4.83
C GLU A 101 20.95 6.04 4.82
N PHE A 102 19.90 5.29 5.15
CA PHE A 102 18.50 5.76 5.10
C PHE A 102 18.27 7.06 5.87
N ASP A 103 18.84 7.20 7.06
CA ASP A 103 18.72 8.38 7.93
C ASP A 103 19.29 9.65 7.26
N GLU A 104 20.49 9.57 6.67
CA GLU A 104 21.11 10.69 5.94
C GLU A 104 20.24 11.15 4.77
N TYR A 105 19.70 10.21 3.98
CA TYR A 105 18.86 10.53 2.83
C TYR A 105 17.48 11.06 3.24
N LEU A 106 16.94 10.62 4.38
CA LEU A 106 15.73 11.17 4.97
C LEU A 106 15.94 12.62 5.42
N GLU A 107 17.03 12.91 6.16
CA GLU A 107 17.40 14.26 6.59
C GLU A 107 17.58 15.21 5.40
N ASN A 108 18.23 14.74 4.35
CA ASN A 108 18.42 15.48 3.09
C ASN A 108 17.15 15.59 2.24
N LYS A 109 16.02 15.01 2.67
CA LYS A 109 14.75 15.00 1.94
C LYS A 109 14.90 14.43 0.52
N SER A 110 15.65 13.36 0.38
CA SER A 110 15.96 12.74 -0.91
C SER A 110 14.78 11.95 -1.49
N PHE A 111 13.83 11.54 -0.65
CA PHE A 111 12.59 10.85 -1.03
C PHE A 111 11.39 11.38 -0.26
N CYS A 112 10.18 11.05 -0.75
CA CYS A 112 8.93 11.47 -0.15
C CYS A 112 8.56 10.54 1.02
N ARG A 113 8.18 11.15 2.14
CA ARG A 113 7.39 10.48 3.17
C ARG A 113 5.93 10.44 2.73
N MET A 114 5.12 9.55 3.33
CA MET A 114 3.70 9.43 3.01
C MET A 114 2.97 10.71 3.40
N ASN A 115 2.45 11.44 2.38
CA ASN A 115 1.72 12.70 2.53
C ASN A 115 2.40 13.71 3.46
N TYR A 116 3.71 13.91 3.35
CA TYR A 116 4.54 14.79 4.20
C TYR A 116 4.53 14.46 5.70
N GLY A 117 3.86 13.38 6.11
CA GLY A 117 3.76 12.91 7.49
C GLY A 117 5.02 12.19 7.98
N ASP A 118 4.89 11.40 9.05
CA ASP A 118 6.02 10.67 9.64
C ASP A 118 6.10 9.20 9.17
N TYR A 119 5.24 8.78 8.23
CA TYR A 119 5.21 7.42 7.70
C TYR A 119 6.07 7.28 6.45
N VAL A 120 6.78 6.14 6.33
CA VAL A 120 7.55 5.77 5.13
C VAL A 120 7.21 4.34 4.72
N LEU A 121 6.78 4.16 3.48
CA LEU A 121 6.59 2.83 2.92
C LEU A 121 7.96 2.23 2.57
N THR A 122 8.35 1.19 3.29
CA THR A 122 9.68 0.60 3.24
C THR A 122 9.64 -0.79 2.63
N GLU A 123 10.40 -0.99 1.56
CA GLU A 123 10.54 -2.25 0.84
C GLU A 123 11.86 -2.97 1.21
N PHE A 124 11.87 -4.29 1.09
CA PHE A 124 13.03 -5.17 1.24
C PHE A 124 13.11 -6.17 0.09
N LEU A 125 14.24 -6.84 -0.07
CA LEU A 125 14.34 -7.95 -1.01
C LEU A 125 13.63 -9.19 -0.45
N PRO A 126 12.98 -10.01 -1.30
CA PRO A 126 12.25 -11.20 -0.84
C PRO A 126 13.09 -12.17 -0.01
N THR A 127 14.40 -12.22 -0.25
CA THR A 127 15.35 -13.12 0.40
C THR A 127 16.09 -12.49 1.58
N ASP A 128 15.77 -11.24 1.95
CA ASP A 128 16.40 -10.59 3.09
C ASP A 128 16.12 -11.34 4.39
N ARG A 129 17.16 -11.40 5.22
CA ARG A 129 17.07 -12.09 6.52
C ARG A 129 16.24 -11.26 7.49
N PHE A 130 15.51 -11.94 8.36
CA PHE A 130 14.75 -11.28 9.41
C PHE A 130 15.57 -10.31 10.27
N SER A 131 16.82 -10.63 10.59
CA SER A 131 17.70 -9.75 11.35
C SER A 131 17.97 -8.42 10.63
N TYR A 132 18.08 -8.43 9.30
CA TYR A 132 18.23 -7.22 8.51
C TYR A 132 16.96 -6.37 8.54
N ILE A 133 15.79 -6.97 8.26
CA ILE A 133 14.51 -6.26 8.29
C ILE A 133 14.23 -5.70 9.70
N ARG A 134 14.49 -6.47 10.76
CA ARG A 134 14.30 -6.01 12.14
C ARG A 134 15.20 -4.81 12.47
N ASN A 135 16.47 -4.84 12.08
CA ASN A 135 17.39 -3.73 12.31
C ASN A 135 16.97 -2.50 11.50
N ALA A 136 16.55 -2.69 10.23
CA ALA A 136 16.03 -1.61 9.40
C ALA A 136 14.79 -0.93 10.03
N VAL A 137 13.88 -1.71 10.62
CA VAL A 137 12.74 -1.16 11.36
C VAL A 137 13.20 -0.30 12.54
N ASP A 138 14.20 -0.75 13.30
CA ASP A 138 14.78 0.02 14.40
C ASP A 138 15.46 1.31 13.93
N ASP A 139 16.21 1.22 12.82
CA ASP A 139 16.88 2.36 12.20
C ASP A 139 15.85 3.42 11.75
N VAL A 140 14.78 3.02 11.03
CA VAL A 140 13.73 3.96 10.61
C VAL A 140 13.01 4.58 11.81
N LEU A 141 12.65 3.79 12.83
CA LEU A 141 12.02 4.30 14.06
C LEU A 141 12.92 5.30 14.81
N SER A 142 14.24 5.08 14.80
CA SER A 142 15.20 5.98 15.45
C SER A 142 15.25 7.37 14.82
N THR A 143 14.83 7.52 13.56
CA THR A 143 14.69 8.82 12.88
C THR A 143 13.43 9.59 13.30
N GLY A 144 12.55 8.99 14.08
CA GLY A 144 11.22 9.53 14.42
C GLY A 144 10.14 9.21 13.37
N CYS A 145 10.48 8.48 12.30
CA CYS A 145 9.50 8.00 11.32
C CYS A 145 8.95 6.62 11.71
N VAL A 146 7.77 6.30 11.19
CA VAL A 146 7.13 4.99 11.33
C VAL A 146 7.27 4.24 9.99
N PRO A 147 7.98 3.08 9.96
CA PRO A 147 8.03 2.28 8.75
C PRO A 147 6.70 1.56 8.53
N ILE A 148 6.14 1.68 7.33
CA ILE A 148 5.12 0.78 6.81
C ILE A 148 5.87 -0.29 6.01
N VAL A 149 5.90 -1.52 6.51
CA VAL A 149 6.56 -2.62 5.80
C VAL A 149 5.68 -3.06 4.64
N ALA A 150 6.13 -2.75 3.41
CA ALA A 150 5.42 -3.01 2.17
C ALA A 150 5.25 -4.52 1.94
N HIS A 151 4.09 -4.93 1.42
CA HIS A 151 3.78 -6.30 0.99
C HIS A 151 4.54 -7.39 1.77
N VAL A 152 4.38 -7.37 3.10
CA VAL A 152 5.11 -8.23 4.06
C VAL A 152 5.07 -9.71 3.70
N GLU A 153 4.04 -10.14 2.99
CA GLU A 153 3.84 -11.50 2.53
C GLU A 153 4.81 -11.96 1.44
N ARG A 154 5.60 -11.04 0.86
CA ARG A 154 6.62 -11.35 -0.15
C ARG A 154 7.96 -11.77 0.44
N TYR A 155 8.20 -11.49 1.74
CA TYR A 155 9.48 -11.80 2.37
C TYR A 155 9.49 -13.22 2.94
N GLU A 156 10.44 -14.05 2.48
CA GLU A 156 10.55 -15.46 2.87
C GLU A 156 10.64 -15.64 4.39
N CYS A 157 11.40 -14.79 5.06
CA CYS A 157 11.55 -14.84 6.51
C CYS A 157 10.25 -14.52 7.26
N MET A 158 9.35 -13.70 6.71
CA MET A 158 8.05 -13.40 7.28
C MET A 158 7.04 -14.50 6.99
N ALA A 159 6.99 -14.96 5.73
CA ALA A 159 6.08 -16.01 5.29
C ALA A 159 6.35 -17.36 5.97
N SER A 160 7.60 -17.63 6.36
CA SER A 160 7.99 -18.84 7.08
C SER A 160 7.72 -18.80 8.58
N ASN A 161 7.61 -17.60 9.18
CA ASN A 161 7.41 -17.44 10.61
C ASN A 161 6.62 -16.17 10.95
N ILE A 162 5.36 -16.31 11.30
CA ILE A 162 4.47 -15.20 11.66
C ILE A 162 4.94 -14.40 12.89
N GLU A 163 5.72 -15.01 13.79
CA GLU A 163 6.31 -14.32 14.95
C GLU A 163 7.25 -13.18 14.53
N ASN A 164 7.85 -13.28 13.35
CA ASN A 164 8.68 -12.21 12.80
C ASN A 164 7.84 -10.96 12.51
N VAL A 165 6.62 -11.14 11.97
CA VAL A 165 5.68 -10.02 11.73
C VAL A 165 5.22 -9.42 13.05
N ARG A 166 4.87 -10.25 14.05
CA ARG A 166 4.51 -9.76 15.40
C ARG A 166 5.64 -8.96 16.03
N THR A 167 6.88 -9.43 15.85
CA THR A 167 8.05 -8.77 16.41
C THR A 167 8.21 -7.36 15.86
N ILE A 168 8.23 -7.17 14.54
CA ILE A 168 8.42 -5.84 13.93
C ILE A 168 7.23 -4.92 14.23
N ARG A 169 6.01 -5.47 14.27
CA ARG A 169 4.82 -4.70 14.64
C ARG A 169 4.86 -4.24 16.10
N ASN A 170 5.31 -5.09 17.01
CA ASN A 170 5.51 -4.73 18.43
C ASN A 170 6.63 -3.71 18.63
N MET A 171 7.61 -3.62 17.73
CA MET A 171 8.61 -2.56 17.72
C MET A 171 8.02 -1.20 17.32
N GLY A 172 6.91 -1.17 16.59
CA GLY A 172 6.24 0.05 16.14
C GLY A 172 6.11 0.20 14.64
N ALA A 173 6.47 -0.83 13.86
CA ALA A 173 6.22 -0.83 12.41
C ALA A 173 4.75 -1.12 12.11
N ASP A 174 4.22 -0.48 11.09
CA ASP A 174 2.93 -0.83 10.50
C ASP A 174 3.13 -1.84 9.33
N ILE A 175 2.11 -2.66 9.09
CA ILE A 175 2.17 -3.78 8.15
C ILE A 175 1.21 -3.55 6.99
N GLN A 176 1.74 -3.55 5.76
CA GLN A 176 0.94 -3.51 4.54
C GLN A 176 0.99 -4.86 3.82
N ILE A 177 -0.15 -5.30 3.29
CA ILE A 177 -0.28 -6.45 2.39
C ILE A 177 -0.94 -6.04 1.08
N ASN A 178 -0.70 -6.81 0.01
CA ASN A 178 -1.33 -6.56 -1.27
C ASN A 178 -2.75 -7.14 -1.36
N ALA A 179 -3.67 -6.39 -1.96
CA ALA A 179 -5.05 -6.81 -2.22
C ALA A 179 -5.10 -8.12 -3.02
N SER A 180 -4.23 -8.27 -4.03
CA SER A 180 -4.12 -9.47 -4.84
C SER A 180 -3.74 -10.72 -4.04
N SER A 181 -2.97 -10.57 -2.96
CA SER A 181 -2.56 -11.68 -2.08
C SER A 181 -3.74 -12.23 -1.29
N VAL A 182 -4.70 -11.39 -0.90
CA VAL A 182 -5.95 -11.81 -0.23
C VAL A 182 -6.82 -12.66 -1.15
N THR A 183 -6.88 -12.31 -2.44
CA THR A 183 -7.65 -13.04 -3.45
C THR A 183 -6.95 -14.31 -3.94
N GLY A 184 -5.62 -14.38 -3.83
CA GLY A 184 -4.79 -15.54 -4.18
C GLY A 184 -3.81 -15.32 -5.32
N GLY A 185 -3.53 -14.08 -5.70
CA GLY A 185 -2.58 -13.71 -6.76
C GLY A 185 -1.15 -14.22 -6.51
N GLY A 186 -0.73 -14.35 -5.25
CA GLY A 186 0.57 -14.93 -4.87
C GLY A 186 0.59 -16.45 -4.70
N GLY A 187 -0.51 -17.14 -5.02
CA GLY A 187 -0.66 -18.58 -4.85
C GLY A 187 -1.15 -19.00 -3.46
N LYS A 188 -1.36 -20.33 -3.28
CA LYS A 188 -2.03 -20.90 -2.10
C LYS A 188 -1.33 -20.60 -0.78
N ASN A 189 0.01 -20.64 -0.76
CA ASN A 189 0.80 -20.44 0.47
C ASN A 189 0.74 -18.99 0.91
N VAL A 190 0.93 -18.04 -0.01
CA VAL A 190 0.80 -16.59 0.26
C VAL A 190 -0.60 -16.28 0.76
N LYS A 191 -1.64 -16.76 0.07
CA LYS A 191 -3.03 -16.58 0.50
C LYS A 191 -3.26 -17.09 1.92
N LYS A 192 -2.76 -18.29 2.25
CA LYS A 192 -2.89 -18.87 3.60
C LYS A 192 -2.19 -17.99 4.64
N PHE A 193 -0.99 -17.55 4.35
CA PHE A 193 -0.22 -16.68 5.25
C PHE A 193 -0.93 -15.34 5.49
N VAL A 194 -1.35 -14.64 4.43
CA VAL A 194 -2.10 -13.39 4.51
C VAL A 194 -3.37 -13.55 5.34
N HIS A 195 -4.14 -14.63 5.13
CA HIS A 195 -5.33 -14.90 5.95
C HIS A 195 -4.99 -15.18 7.42
N SER A 196 -3.79 -15.72 7.73
CA SER A 196 -3.33 -15.84 9.12
C SER A 196 -3.04 -14.48 9.75
N LEU A 197 -2.37 -13.57 9.01
CA LEU A 197 -2.12 -12.20 9.46
C LEU A 197 -3.43 -11.45 9.74
N LEU A 198 -4.39 -11.53 8.81
CA LEU A 198 -5.70 -10.89 8.95
C LEU A 198 -6.51 -11.44 10.12
N LYS A 199 -6.47 -12.75 10.36
CA LYS A 199 -7.15 -13.40 11.50
C LYS A 199 -6.62 -12.89 12.85
N GLU A 200 -5.33 -12.60 12.91
CA GLU A 200 -4.66 -12.10 14.11
C GLU A 200 -4.61 -10.57 14.18
N GLN A 201 -5.25 -9.88 13.21
CA GLN A 201 -5.29 -8.42 13.10
C GLN A 201 -3.88 -7.79 13.10
N LEU A 202 -2.94 -8.42 12.40
CA LEU A 202 -1.57 -7.94 12.28
C LEU A 202 -1.35 -7.01 11.08
N VAL A 203 -2.38 -6.82 10.24
CA VAL A 203 -2.33 -5.94 9.06
C VAL A 203 -2.86 -4.57 9.42
N ASP A 204 -2.18 -3.52 9.00
CA ASP A 204 -2.57 -2.14 9.22
C ASP A 204 -3.08 -1.48 7.92
N TYR A 205 -2.63 -1.92 6.73
CA TYR A 205 -3.03 -1.35 5.45
C TYR A 205 -3.17 -2.40 4.34
N ILE A 206 -4.06 -2.10 3.39
CA ILE A 206 -4.19 -2.81 2.11
C ILE A 206 -3.72 -1.87 0.99
N GLY A 207 -2.82 -2.34 0.12
CA GLY A 207 -2.42 -1.63 -1.09
C GLY A 207 -2.65 -2.50 -2.33
N THR A 208 -2.79 -1.88 -3.50
CA THR A 208 -2.90 -2.65 -4.76
C THR A 208 -1.55 -3.04 -5.32
N ASP A 209 -0.53 -2.22 -5.09
CA ASP A 209 0.78 -2.31 -5.74
C ASP A 209 0.61 -2.33 -7.28
N ALA A 210 -0.35 -1.54 -7.76
CA ALA A 210 -0.70 -1.50 -9.17
C ALA A 210 0.34 -0.73 -9.98
N HIS A 211 0.68 -1.29 -11.15
CA HIS A 211 1.68 -0.72 -12.06
C HIS A 211 1.16 -0.50 -13.47
N ARG A 212 0.00 -1.07 -13.81
CA ARG A 212 -0.53 -1.11 -15.16
C ARG A 212 -2.05 -0.91 -15.19
N CYS A 213 -2.55 -0.50 -16.33
CA CYS A 213 -3.98 -0.49 -16.61
C CYS A 213 -4.50 -1.82 -17.20
N GLU A 214 -3.61 -2.79 -17.45
CA GLU A 214 -3.93 -4.10 -18.03
C GLU A 214 -3.09 -5.21 -17.39
N GLY A 215 -3.57 -6.45 -17.45
CA GLY A 215 -2.87 -7.63 -16.94
C GLY A 215 -3.11 -7.87 -15.44
N SER A 216 -2.07 -8.32 -14.72
CA SER A 216 -2.19 -8.78 -13.33
C SER A 216 -1.92 -7.70 -12.27
N ARG A 217 -1.29 -6.58 -12.66
CA ARG A 217 -0.91 -5.50 -11.72
C ARG A 217 -1.77 -4.26 -11.95
N VAL A 218 -3.07 -4.45 -12.03
CA VAL A 218 -4.09 -3.40 -12.13
C VAL A 218 -4.62 -3.03 -10.75
N PRO A 219 -5.18 -1.83 -10.54
CA PRO A 219 -5.66 -1.40 -9.21
C PRO A 219 -7.00 -2.08 -8.81
N ASN A 220 -6.98 -3.40 -8.67
CA ASN A 220 -8.11 -4.22 -8.28
C ASN A 220 -8.17 -4.39 -6.76
N ILE A 221 -9.27 -3.97 -6.12
CA ILE A 221 -9.44 -4.07 -4.67
C ILE A 221 -10.83 -4.57 -4.25
N ARG A 222 -11.83 -4.49 -5.12
CA ARG A 222 -13.23 -4.82 -4.79
C ARG A 222 -13.39 -6.26 -4.33
N GLU A 223 -12.79 -7.22 -5.03
CA GLU A 223 -12.86 -8.63 -4.63
C GLU A 223 -12.20 -8.84 -3.27
N CYS A 224 -11.04 -8.22 -3.03
CA CYS A 224 -10.37 -8.22 -1.74
C CYS A 224 -11.30 -7.67 -0.65
N SER A 225 -11.84 -6.47 -0.82
CA SER A 225 -12.78 -5.84 0.10
C SER A 225 -13.97 -6.74 0.43
N ASN A 226 -14.59 -7.36 -0.58
CA ASN A 226 -15.71 -8.28 -0.40
C ASN A 226 -15.32 -9.51 0.44
N ILE A 227 -14.13 -10.07 0.23
CA ILE A 227 -13.61 -11.19 1.04
C ILE A 227 -13.39 -10.76 2.48
N LEU A 228 -12.81 -9.58 2.69
CA LEU A 228 -12.52 -9.04 4.01
C LEU A 228 -13.80 -8.86 4.83
N TYR A 229 -14.80 -8.12 4.33
CA TYR A 229 -16.07 -7.92 5.02
C TYR A 229 -16.87 -9.21 5.26
N LYS A 230 -16.69 -10.22 4.42
CA LYS A 230 -17.33 -11.53 4.60
C LYS A 230 -16.71 -12.34 5.74
N LYS A 231 -15.40 -12.16 6.00
CA LYS A 231 -14.63 -13.10 6.85
C LYS A 231 -14.15 -12.50 8.16
N TYR A 232 -14.02 -11.17 8.26
CA TYR A 232 -13.38 -10.51 9.40
C TYR A 232 -14.30 -9.48 10.03
N ASP A 233 -13.90 -9.00 11.21
CA ASP A 233 -14.62 -7.94 11.93
C ASP A 233 -14.70 -6.66 11.10
N GLU A 234 -15.90 -6.08 11.02
CA GLU A 234 -16.19 -4.93 10.18
C GLU A 234 -15.33 -3.70 10.55
N LYS A 235 -15.16 -3.43 11.84
CA LYS A 235 -14.37 -2.27 12.29
C LYS A 235 -12.89 -2.44 11.94
N TYR A 236 -12.39 -3.66 12.06
CA TYR A 236 -11.02 -3.97 11.64
C TYR A 236 -10.87 -3.81 10.12
N VAL A 237 -11.83 -4.28 9.33
CA VAL A 237 -11.80 -4.11 7.88
C VAL A 237 -11.87 -2.64 7.49
N ASP A 238 -12.75 -1.85 8.12
CA ASP A 238 -12.82 -0.40 7.93
C ASP A 238 -11.48 0.26 8.24
N SER A 239 -10.80 -0.16 9.34
CA SER A 239 -9.52 0.43 9.72
C SER A 239 -8.42 0.19 8.68
N ILE A 240 -8.29 -1.03 8.13
CA ILE A 240 -7.22 -1.40 7.20
C ILE A 240 -7.48 -0.96 5.76
N LEU A 241 -8.75 -0.70 5.36
CA LEU A 241 -9.11 -0.22 4.04
C LEU A 241 -9.07 1.31 3.92
N TYR A 242 -9.34 2.04 5.01
CA TYR A 242 -9.29 3.50 4.97
C TYR A 242 -8.97 4.18 6.31
N GLY A 243 -9.50 3.68 7.44
CA GLY A 243 -9.43 4.38 8.72
C GLY A 243 -8.00 4.71 9.14
N ASN A 244 -7.10 3.72 9.16
CA ASN A 244 -5.70 3.93 9.53
C ASN A 244 -5.00 4.92 8.59
N ALA A 245 -5.26 4.85 7.28
CA ALA A 245 -4.64 5.76 6.32
C ALA A 245 -5.17 7.19 6.50
N MET A 246 -6.49 7.36 6.71
CA MET A 246 -7.09 8.67 6.96
C MET A 246 -6.57 9.29 8.26
N ASP A 247 -6.52 8.52 9.34
CA ASP A 247 -6.19 9.03 10.67
C ASP A 247 -4.69 9.29 10.88
N ARG A 248 -3.81 8.52 10.19
CA ARG A 248 -2.37 8.53 10.44
C ARG A 248 -1.56 9.18 9.31
N ILE A 249 -2.03 9.08 8.07
CA ILE A 249 -1.28 9.52 6.88
C ILE A 249 -1.91 10.76 6.24
N ILE A 250 -3.22 10.73 5.99
CA ILE A 250 -3.90 11.79 5.22
C ILE A 250 -4.30 12.97 6.11
N GLN A 251 -4.78 12.74 7.33
CA GLN A 251 -5.22 13.68 8.39
C GLN A 251 -6.03 14.87 7.89
#